data_ed409343115e21aecaa3b832c35a5ef4
#
_entry.id   ed409343115e21aecaa3b832c35a5ef4
#
_cell.length_a   1.000
_cell.length_b   1.000
_cell.length_c   1.000
_cell.angle_alpha   90.00
_cell.angle_beta   90.00
_cell.angle_gamma   90.00
#
_symmetry.space_group_name_H-M   'P 1'
#
loop_
_entity.id
_entity.type
_entity.pdbx_description
1 polymer ?
#
loop_
_entity_poly.entity_id
_entity_poly.type
_entity_poly.pdbx_seq_one_letter_code
_entity_poly.pdbx_strand_id
1 'polypeptide(L)'
;MTLKEIIKKGLELGLEAVEVYASTSESNTIKLDEGKLDSYNIKELFSVSIRGLKDGKMGYVTCESLEDGLVEEALHSLATTVEALDATEPEFMYEGGSTYAEVPELISDYKEHPTNEKIEMLKGLEKALLAKSDKIVKVGYCQYSENYNKVQIMNSKGLDLSREYSYIVTYAGALASENGQTVIGMSGDVNTKFGNLELDRIVNEASEEALSKLGAGSIETGHYPVVLKRDVATQLLSAFSSVFSGDSALRKMTILADKEGQKVFGDNINILDDPFYEKALIQSSFDDEGVPCNKKYLVENGVVKGLLHTLKTANFFGKAPTGNGQRAAGSITARPTNLYLQEGSLSKDEIIATVENGIFITEVNGLHAGLNPISGDFNVQSSGFVIKDGKLDRPITLFVLSGNFFELMNNVEEIGNDIEERFTGVACPTLKIKSLAVSGK
;
A
#
# COMPACT_ATOMS: atom_id res chain seq x y z
N MET A 1 -19.44 -19.26 -20.02
CA MET A 1 -19.14 -18.38 -21.16
C MET A 1 -17.65 -18.03 -21.12
N THR A 2 -16.95 -17.96 -22.24
CA THR A 2 -15.55 -17.48 -22.31
C THR A 2 -15.50 -15.96 -22.39
N LEU A 3 -14.35 -15.33 -22.01
CA LEU A 3 -14.20 -13.87 -22.08
C LEU A 3 -14.41 -13.33 -23.51
N LYS A 4 -13.99 -14.07 -24.54
CA LYS A 4 -14.21 -13.72 -25.96
C LYS A 4 -15.69 -13.75 -26.35
N GLU A 5 -16.45 -14.71 -25.85
CA GLU A 5 -17.91 -14.78 -26.09
C GLU A 5 -18.65 -13.64 -25.40
N ILE A 6 -18.23 -13.25 -24.20
CA ILE A 6 -18.77 -12.08 -23.48
C ILE A 6 -18.59 -10.81 -24.32
N ILE A 7 -17.37 -10.58 -24.82
CA ILE A 7 -17.06 -9.43 -25.67
C ILE A 7 -17.95 -9.43 -26.92
N LYS A 8 -18.04 -10.59 -27.61
CA LYS A 8 -18.86 -10.73 -28.83
C LYS A 8 -20.33 -10.42 -28.55
N LYS A 9 -20.91 -11.00 -27.48
CA LYS A 9 -22.33 -10.76 -27.12
C LYS A 9 -22.59 -9.31 -26.74
N GLY A 10 -21.68 -8.66 -26.02
CA GLY A 10 -21.82 -7.24 -25.70
C GLY A 10 -21.86 -6.34 -26.93
N LEU A 11 -21.03 -6.64 -27.96
CA LEU A 11 -21.10 -5.94 -29.26
C LEU A 11 -22.42 -6.22 -30.01
N GLU A 12 -22.92 -7.46 -29.98
CA GLU A 12 -24.22 -7.83 -30.56
C GLU A 12 -25.40 -7.09 -29.90
N LEU A 13 -25.26 -6.69 -28.63
CA LEU A 13 -26.24 -5.88 -27.90
C LEU A 13 -26.12 -4.37 -28.18
N GLY A 14 -25.24 -3.97 -29.12
CA GLY A 14 -25.12 -2.58 -29.57
C GLY A 14 -24.14 -1.71 -28.79
N LEU A 15 -23.29 -2.31 -27.95
CA LEU A 15 -22.15 -1.60 -27.36
C LEU A 15 -21.08 -1.37 -28.43
N GLU A 16 -20.45 -0.21 -28.46
CA GLU A 16 -19.39 0.16 -29.41
C GLU A 16 -18.05 -0.51 -29.09
N ALA A 17 -17.79 -0.68 -27.79
CA ALA A 17 -16.65 -1.42 -27.29
C ALA A 17 -17.00 -2.14 -25.97
N VAL A 18 -16.37 -3.29 -25.76
CA VAL A 18 -16.57 -4.12 -24.57
C VAL A 18 -15.20 -4.55 -24.04
N GLU A 19 -15.03 -4.46 -22.75
CA GLU A 19 -13.87 -4.95 -22.01
C GLU A 19 -14.30 -5.87 -20.91
N VAL A 20 -13.55 -6.95 -20.73
CA VAL A 20 -13.74 -7.95 -19.67
C VAL A 20 -12.46 -8.04 -18.84
N TYR A 21 -12.61 -7.87 -17.54
CA TYR A 21 -11.55 -7.99 -16.56
C TYR A 21 -11.91 -9.14 -15.60
N ALA A 22 -11.25 -10.28 -15.75
CA ALA A 22 -11.43 -11.44 -14.88
C ALA A 22 -10.34 -11.46 -13.81
N SER A 23 -10.74 -11.64 -12.58
CA SER A 23 -9.85 -11.66 -11.41
C SER A 23 -10.11 -12.89 -10.55
N THR A 24 -9.04 -13.59 -10.20
CA THR A 24 -9.03 -14.67 -9.21
C THR A 24 -8.11 -14.27 -8.06
N SER A 25 -8.59 -14.41 -6.84
CA SER A 25 -7.78 -14.23 -5.63
C SER A 25 -8.00 -15.40 -4.70
N GLU A 26 -6.90 -16.02 -4.28
CA GLU A 26 -6.92 -17.12 -3.30
C GLU A 26 -6.08 -16.70 -2.10
N SER A 27 -6.57 -16.95 -0.89
CA SER A 27 -5.77 -16.77 0.31
C SER A 27 -6.05 -17.86 1.33
N ASN A 28 -4.98 -18.40 1.91
CA ASN A 28 -5.02 -19.32 3.03
C ASN A 28 -4.37 -18.65 4.23
N THR A 29 -5.04 -18.66 5.36
CA THR A 29 -4.51 -18.04 6.57
C THR A 29 -4.57 -19.02 7.73
N ILE A 30 -3.42 -19.23 8.37
CA ILE A 30 -3.24 -20.06 9.56
C ILE A 30 -2.89 -19.11 10.73
N LYS A 31 -3.65 -19.21 11.82
CA LYS A 31 -3.37 -18.48 13.07
C LYS A 31 -3.18 -19.45 14.21
N LEU A 32 -2.21 -19.16 15.05
CA LEU A 32 -2.04 -19.84 16.34
C LEU A 32 -2.35 -18.91 17.51
N ASP A 33 -2.86 -19.49 18.58
CA ASP A 33 -2.96 -18.90 19.91
C ASP A 33 -2.57 -19.94 20.95
N GLU A 34 -1.62 -19.60 21.80
CA GLU A 34 -1.10 -20.49 22.87
C GLU A 34 -0.68 -21.89 22.38
N GLY A 35 0.06 -21.93 21.27
CA GLY A 35 0.58 -23.18 20.66
C GLY A 35 -0.46 -24.03 19.98
N LYS A 36 -1.72 -23.59 19.90
CA LYS A 36 -2.82 -24.30 19.25
C LYS A 36 -3.32 -23.58 18.01
N LEU A 37 -3.84 -24.37 17.08
CA LEU A 37 -4.52 -23.80 15.91
C LEU A 37 -5.79 -23.06 16.37
N ASP A 38 -5.78 -21.73 16.20
CA ASP A 38 -6.93 -20.87 16.47
C ASP A 38 -7.88 -20.85 15.26
N SER A 39 -7.32 -20.61 14.08
CA SER A 39 -8.12 -20.61 12.85
C SER A 39 -7.32 -21.05 11.63
N TYR A 40 -8.02 -21.66 10.67
CA TYR A 40 -7.55 -21.97 9.34
C TYR A 40 -8.60 -21.55 8.35
N ASN A 41 -8.36 -20.43 7.67
CA ASN A 41 -9.31 -19.80 6.76
C ASN A 41 -8.82 -19.94 5.32
N ILE A 42 -9.67 -20.46 4.45
CA ILE A 42 -9.48 -20.49 3.01
C ILE A 42 -10.49 -19.52 2.40
N LYS A 43 -10.00 -18.64 1.56
CA LYS A 43 -10.84 -17.70 0.82
C LYS A 43 -10.46 -17.75 -0.65
N GLU A 44 -11.44 -18.04 -1.49
CA GLU A 44 -11.33 -18.00 -2.95
C GLU A 44 -12.37 -17.02 -3.47
N LEU A 45 -11.92 -16.07 -4.27
CA LEU A 45 -12.77 -15.09 -4.90
C LEU A 45 -12.51 -15.11 -6.40
N PHE A 46 -13.59 -15.20 -7.15
CA PHE A 46 -13.58 -15.01 -8.60
C PHE A 46 -14.57 -13.91 -8.95
N SER A 47 -14.16 -13.02 -9.82
CA SER A 47 -15.06 -11.99 -10.35
C SER A 47 -14.72 -11.64 -11.80
N VAL A 48 -15.74 -11.27 -12.54
CA VAL A 48 -15.63 -10.75 -13.90
C VAL A 48 -16.31 -9.41 -13.94
N SER A 49 -15.54 -8.35 -14.13
CA SER A 49 -16.03 -7.00 -14.36
C SER A 49 -16.10 -6.75 -15.87
N ILE A 50 -17.26 -6.35 -16.35
CA ILE A 50 -17.50 -6.05 -17.76
C ILE A 50 -17.74 -4.54 -17.89
N ARG A 51 -16.98 -3.89 -18.76
CA ARG A 51 -17.22 -2.50 -19.16
C ARG A 51 -17.81 -2.46 -20.56
N GLY A 52 -18.82 -1.63 -20.77
CA GLY A 52 -19.42 -1.37 -22.08
C GLY A 52 -19.39 0.11 -22.40
N LEU A 53 -18.90 0.46 -23.59
CA LEU A 53 -18.85 1.82 -24.09
C LEU A 53 -19.93 2.03 -25.16
N LYS A 54 -20.69 3.14 -25.06
CA LYS A 54 -21.62 3.59 -26.08
C LYS A 54 -21.78 5.11 -26.00
N ASP A 55 -21.68 5.81 -27.11
CA ASP A 55 -21.81 7.28 -27.20
C ASP A 55 -20.91 8.03 -26.19
N GLY A 56 -19.68 7.56 -25.98
CA GLY A 56 -18.74 8.11 -24.98
C GLY A 56 -19.10 7.84 -23.53
N LYS A 57 -20.12 7.05 -23.25
CA LYS A 57 -20.58 6.68 -21.89
C LYS A 57 -20.09 5.28 -21.56
N MET A 58 -19.58 5.08 -20.35
CA MET A 58 -19.05 3.81 -19.85
C MET A 58 -19.93 3.24 -18.76
N GLY A 59 -20.52 2.09 -19.01
CA GLY A 59 -21.22 1.31 -17.99
C GLY A 59 -20.36 0.19 -17.42
N TYR A 60 -20.75 -0.29 -16.24
CA TYR A 60 -20.06 -1.35 -15.50
C TYR A 60 -21.06 -2.36 -14.97
N VAL A 61 -20.68 -3.62 -15.06
CA VAL A 61 -21.36 -4.72 -14.35
C VAL A 61 -20.33 -5.71 -13.87
N THR A 62 -20.60 -6.37 -12.75
CA THR A 62 -19.72 -7.41 -12.19
C THR A 62 -20.50 -8.67 -11.97
N CYS A 63 -19.91 -9.81 -12.37
CA CYS A 63 -20.42 -11.16 -12.14
C CYS A 63 -19.42 -11.93 -11.28
N GLU A 64 -19.90 -12.80 -10.41
CA GLU A 64 -19.07 -13.71 -9.60
C GLU A 64 -18.93 -15.10 -10.26
N SER A 65 -19.46 -15.28 -11.46
CA SER A 65 -19.47 -16.54 -12.21
C SER A 65 -19.50 -16.25 -13.71
N LEU A 66 -19.05 -17.24 -14.49
CA LEU A 66 -19.13 -17.25 -15.97
C LEU A 66 -20.32 -18.08 -16.48
N GLU A 67 -21.32 -18.37 -15.66
CA GLU A 67 -22.55 -19.05 -16.09
C GLU A 67 -23.26 -18.23 -17.15
N ASP A 68 -23.66 -18.88 -18.25
CA ASP A 68 -24.18 -18.21 -19.44
C ASP A 68 -25.39 -17.31 -19.14
N GLY A 69 -26.36 -17.83 -18.37
CA GLY A 69 -27.56 -17.05 -18.03
C GLY A 69 -27.30 -15.81 -17.21
N LEU A 70 -26.41 -15.90 -16.19
CA LEU A 70 -26.03 -14.78 -15.35
C LEU A 70 -25.27 -13.69 -16.15
N VAL A 71 -24.35 -14.11 -17.01
CA VAL A 71 -23.57 -13.18 -17.83
C VAL A 71 -24.45 -12.51 -18.89
N GLU A 72 -25.40 -13.22 -19.50
CA GLU A 72 -26.34 -12.65 -20.45
C GLU A 72 -27.26 -11.60 -19.81
N GLU A 73 -27.81 -11.88 -18.63
CA GLU A 73 -28.60 -10.93 -17.88
C GLU A 73 -27.78 -9.69 -17.53
N ALA A 74 -26.54 -9.87 -17.06
CA ALA A 74 -25.63 -8.79 -16.77
C ALA A 74 -25.29 -7.92 -18.01
N LEU A 75 -25.08 -8.53 -19.16
CA LEU A 75 -24.83 -7.81 -20.42
C LEU A 75 -26.06 -7.00 -20.89
N HIS A 76 -27.26 -7.56 -20.76
CA HIS A 76 -28.49 -6.82 -21.07
C HIS A 76 -28.69 -5.63 -20.12
N SER A 77 -28.46 -5.84 -18.83
CA SER A 77 -28.49 -4.76 -17.83
C SER A 77 -27.47 -3.67 -18.15
N LEU A 78 -26.24 -4.07 -18.50
CA LEU A 78 -25.16 -3.16 -18.89
C LEU A 78 -25.57 -2.30 -20.11
N ALA A 79 -26.03 -2.92 -21.20
CA ALA A 79 -26.44 -2.22 -22.40
C ALA A 79 -27.55 -1.21 -22.14
N THR A 80 -28.55 -1.57 -21.33
CA THR A 80 -29.65 -0.68 -20.94
C THR A 80 -29.14 0.47 -20.04
N THR A 81 -28.28 0.17 -19.08
CA THR A 81 -27.74 1.17 -18.16
C THR A 81 -26.91 2.21 -18.88
N VAL A 82 -26.02 1.80 -19.81
CA VAL A 82 -25.18 2.73 -20.57
C VAL A 82 -26.01 3.76 -21.33
N GLU A 83 -27.13 3.35 -21.92
CA GLU A 83 -28.04 4.28 -22.63
C GLU A 83 -28.64 5.34 -21.71
N ALA A 84 -28.94 4.97 -20.48
CA ALA A 84 -29.57 5.82 -19.47
C ALA A 84 -28.60 6.74 -18.71
N LEU A 85 -27.27 6.55 -18.88
CA LEU A 85 -26.29 7.36 -18.16
C LEU A 85 -26.29 8.81 -18.67
N ASP A 86 -26.24 9.75 -17.75
CA ASP A 86 -25.86 11.14 -18.03
C ASP A 86 -24.36 11.30 -17.84
N ALA A 87 -23.59 11.19 -18.94
CA ALA A 87 -22.15 11.40 -18.90
C ALA A 87 -21.81 12.83 -19.30
N THR A 88 -21.09 13.54 -18.42
CA THR A 88 -20.59 14.89 -18.69
C THR A 88 -19.25 14.88 -19.42
N GLU A 89 -18.47 13.82 -19.24
CA GLU A 89 -17.13 13.65 -19.82
C GLU A 89 -17.03 12.31 -20.56
N PRO A 90 -16.50 12.29 -21.79
CA PRO A 90 -16.36 11.05 -22.55
C PRO A 90 -15.33 10.11 -21.91
N GLU A 91 -15.68 8.83 -21.83
CA GLU A 91 -14.80 7.76 -21.36
C GLU A 91 -14.27 6.94 -22.55
N PHE A 92 -13.15 6.24 -22.31
CA PHE A 92 -12.41 5.54 -23.35
C PHE A 92 -12.01 4.15 -22.90
N MET A 93 -11.84 3.24 -23.87
CA MET A 93 -11.15 1.96 -23.68
C MET A 93 -9.78 2.02 -24.34
N TYR A 94 -8.79 1.42 -23.68
CA TYR A 94 -7.45 1.33 -24.22
C TYR A 94 -7.44 0.46 -25.48
N GLU A 95 -6.78 0.94 -26.53
CA GLU A 95 -6.79 0.25 -27.84
C GLU A 95 -5.76 -0.89 -27.93
N GLY A 96 -4.87 -1.01 -26.95
CA GLY A 96 -3.77 -1.99 -26.99
C GLY A 96 -2.66 -1.57 -27.96
N GLY A 97 -1.90 -2.55 -28.45
CA GLY A 97 -0.83 -2.32 -29.45
C GLY A 97 0.47 -1.75 -28.91
N SER A 98 0.58 -1.55 -27.59
CA SER A 98 1.79 -1.09 -26.94
C SER A 98 2.77 -2.23 -26.65
N THR A 99 4.05 -1.87 -26.49
CA THR A 99 5.06 -2.76 -25.94
C THR A 99 5.02 -2.68 -24.41
N TYR A 100 5.02 -3.83 -23.75
CA TYR A 100 5.04 -3.96 -22.30
C TYR A 100 6.43 -4.36 -21.83
N ALA A 101 6.86 -3.82 -20.70
CA ALA A 101 8.09 -4.24 -20.06
C ALA A 101 7.97 -5.69 -19.55
N GLU A 102 9.05 -6.44 -19.61
CA GLU A 102 9.15 -7.73 -18.93
C GLU A 102 9.31 -7.50 -17.43
N VAL A 103 8.54 -8.23 -16.63
CA VAL A 103 8.62 -8.23 -15.17
C VAL A 103 8.94 -9.63 -14.68
N PRO A 104 9.69 -9.79 -13.58
CA PRO A 104 9.99 -11.10 -13.02
C PRO A 104 8.70 -11.85 -12.62
N GLU A 105 8.70 -13.16 -12.84
CA GLU A 105 7.66 -14.01 -12.28
C GLU A 105 7.77 -14.02 -10.75
N LEU A 106 6.66 -13.72 -10.09
CA LEU A 106 6.54 -13.74 -8.63
C LEU A 106 5.64 -14.91 -8.23
N ILE A 107 6.19 -16.12 -8.22
CA ILE A 107 5.44 -17.34 -7.85
C ILE A 107 6.06 -17.99 -6.63
N SER A 108 5.24 -18.15 -5.60
CA SER A 108 5.64 -18.78 -4.34
C SER A 108 5.61 -20.31 -4.44
N ASP A 109 6.49 -20.94 -3.66
CA ASP A 109 6.58 -22.38 -3.48
C ASP A 109 5.64 -22.93 -2.39
N TYR A 110 4.73 -22.13 -1.86
CA TYR A 110 3.88 -22.51 -0.71
C TYR A 110 3.10 -23.82 -0.90
N LYS A 111 2.80 -24.18 -2.17
CA LYS A 111 2.09 -25.45 -2.50
C LYS A 111 2.98 -26.69 -2.30
N GLU A 112 4.29 -26.53 -2.26
CA GLU A 112 5.26 -27.60 -2.01
C GLU A 112 5.36 -27.94 -0.52
N HIS A 113 4.88 -27.07 0.37
CA HIS A 113 4.94 -27.21 1.81
C HIS A 113 3.59 -27.61 2.40
N PRO A 114 3.49 -28.74 3.11
CA PRO A 114 2.24 -29.20 3.71
C PRO A 114 1.81 -28.30 4.89
N THR A 115 0.51 -28.22 5.15
CA THR A 115 -0.08 -27.40 6.21
C THR A 115 0.56 -27.66 7.60
N ASN A 116 0.89 -28.92 7.90
CA ASN A 116 1.53 -29.25 9.18
C ASN A 116 2.91 -28.60 9.36
N GLU A 117 3.71 -28.48 8.29
CA GLU A 117 5.01 -27.81 8.34
C GLU A 117 4.85 -26.32 8.68
N LYS A 118 3.85 -25.66 8.09
CA LYS A 118 3.50 -24.26 8.36
C LYS A 118 3.04 -24.05 9.80
N ILE A 119 2.24 -24.99 10.33
CA ILE A 119 1.82 -24.97 11.74
C ILE A 119 3.01 -25.17 12.69
N GLU A 120 3.91 -26.11 12.40
CA GLU A 120 5.10 -26.33 13.24
C GLU A 120 6.06 -25.14 13.19
N MET A 121 6.21 -24.48 12.04
CA MET A 121 6.96 -23.23 11.91
C MET A 121 6.39 -22.13 12.83
N LEU A 122 5.06 -21.93 12.82
CA LEU A 122 4.40 -20.94 13.68
C LEU A 122 4.54 -21.31 15.20
N LYS A 123 4.45 -22.58 15.56
CA LYS A 123 4.72 -23.03 16.96
C LYS A 123 6.15 -22.73 17.38
N GLY A 124 7.10 -22.93 16.47
CA GLY A 124 8.50 -22.58 16.68
C GLY A 124 8.69 -21.10 16.93
N LEU A 125 8.04 -20.26 16.11
CA LEU A 125 8.05 -18.81 16.20
C LEU A 125 7.48 -18.31 17.55
N GLU A 126 6.30 -18.83 17.95
CA GLU A 126 5.68 -18.49 19.23
C GLU A 126 6.57 -18.90 20.42
N LYS A 127 7.11 -20.11 20.42
CA LYS A 127 8.02 -20.60 21.44
C LYS A 127 9.29 -19.74 21.55
N ALA A 128 9.86 -19.33 20.42
CA ALA A 128 11.06 -18.50 20.38
C ALA A 128 10.80 -17.09 20.95
N LEU A 129 9.64 -16.48 20.66
CA LEU A 129 9.23 -15.20 21.23
C LEU A 129 9.08 -15.27 22.74
N LEU A 130 8.37 -16.27 23.27
CA LEU A 130 8.18 -16.47 24.71
C LEU A 130 9.50 -16.72 25.45
N ALA A 131 10.49 -17.31 24.78
CA ALA A 131 11.81 -17.59 25.37
C ALA A 131 12.71 -16.35 25.47
N LYS A 132 12.36 -15.21 24.84
CA LYS A 132 13.21 -14.01 24.82
C LYS A 132 13.28 -13.29 26.17
N SER A 133 12.21 -13.30 26.95
CA SER A 133 12.17 -12.64 28.28
C SER A 133 10.97 -13.11 29.08
N ASP A 134 11.13 -13.22 30.39
CA ASP A 134 10.04 -13.48 31.34
C ASP A 134 8.95 -12.37 31.31
N LYS A 135 9.27 -11.20 30.78
CA LYS A 135 8.32 -10.09 30.61
C LYS A 135 7.41 -10.31 29.39
N ILE A 136 7.77 -11.17 28.46
CA ILE A 136 6.89 -11.54 27.32
C ILE A 136 5.94 -12.61 27.82
N VAL A 137 4.71 -12.18 28.10
CA VAL A 137 3.70 -13.02 28.77
C VAL A 137 2.81 -13.78 27.81
N LYS A 138 2.72 -13.33 26.56
CA LYS A 138 1.89 -13.96 25.52
C LYS A 138 2.38 -13.53 24.13
N VAL A 139 2.09 -14.37 23.11
CA VAL A 139 2.17 -13.95 21.70
C VAL A 139 0.77 -13.51 21.29
N GLY A 140 0.61 -12.21 21.02
CA GLY A 140 -0.69 -11.61 20.71
C GLY A 140 -1.18 -11.94 19.31
N TYR A 141 -0.24 -12.11 18.38
CA TYR A 141 -0.50 -12.52 17.01
C TYR A 141 0.56 -13.51 16.59
N CYS A 142 0.16 -14.59 15.93
CA CYS A 142 1.06 -15.54 15.29
C CYS A 142 0.34 -16.09 14.05
N GLN A 143 0.71 -15.57 12.89
CA GLN A 143 -0.03 -15.85 11.66
C GLN A 143 0.90 -16.10 10.48
N TYR A 144 0.49 -17.02 9.62
CA TYR A 144 1.02 -17.28 8.29
C TYR A 144 -0.11 -17.16 7.27
N SER A 145 0.16 -16.57 6.12
CA SER A 145 -0.80 -16.43 5.03
C SER A 145 -0.15 -16.68 3.68
N GLU A 146 -0.87 -17.35 2.81
CA GLU A 146 -0.58 -17.55 1.40
C GLU A 146 -1.51 -16.68 0.58
N ASN A 147 -0.98 -16.05 -0.46
CA ASN A 147 -1.74 -15.18 -1.34
C ASN A 147 -1.43 -15.50 -2.79
N TYR A 148 -2.46 -15.74 -3.58
CA TYR A 148 -2.38 -15.90 -5.02
C TYR A 148 -3.36 -14.94 -5.70
N ASN A 149 -2.92 -14.27 -6.75
CA ASN A 149 -3.74 -13.38 -7.54
C ASN A 149 -3.46 -13.60 -9.02
N LYS A 150 -4.53 -13.65 -9.79
CA LYS A 150 -4.50 -13.72 -11.26
C LYS A 150 -5.49 -12.74 -11.84
N VAL A 151 -5.04 -12.02 -12.86
CA VAL A 151 -5.88 -11.09 -13.63
C VAL A 151 -5.72 -11.39 -15.10
N GLN A 152 -6.84 -11.37 -15.83
CA GLN A 152 -6.86 -11.31 -17.29
C GLN A 152 -7.75 -10.16 -17.73
N ILE A 153 -7.25 -9.31 -18.62
CA ILE A 153 -7.98 -8.21 -19.23
C ILE A 153 -8.02 -8.41 -20.74
N MET A 154 -9.20 -8.38 -21.30
CA MET A 154 -9.43 -8.46 -22.73
C MET A 154 -10.44 -7.41 -23.16
N ASN A 155 -10.28 -6.84 -24.36
CA ASN A 155 -11.31 -5.97 -24.92
C ASN A 155 -11.53 -6.17 -26.43
N SER A 156 -12.59 -5.57 -26.94
CA SER A 156 -12.98 -5.63 -28.37
C SER A 156 -12.03 -4.88 -29.30
N LYS A 157 -11.07 -4.11 -28.76
CA LYS A 157 -10.08 -3.35 -29.54
C LYS A 157 -8.75 -4.10 -29.69
N GLY A 158 -8.67 -5.35 -29.23
CA GLY A 158 -7.52 -6.22 -29.42
C GLY A 158 -6.61 -6.39 -28.21
N LEU A 159 -6.95 -5.81 -27.07
CA LEU A 159 -6.21 -6.04 -25.82
C LEU A 159 -6.46 -7.48 -25.33
N ASP A 160 -5.38 -8.20 -24.98
CA ASP A 160 -5.40 -9.51 -24.32
C ASP A 160 -4.14 -9.64 -23.47
N LEU A 161 -4.27 -9.36 -22.18
CA LEU A 161 -3.17 -9.34 -21.23
C LEU A 161 -3.53 -10.17 -20.00
N SER A 162 -2.52 -10.79 -19.40
CA SER A 162 -2.67 -11.49 -18.13
C SER A 162 -1.45 -11.27 -17.23
N ARG A 163 -1.68 -11.28 -15.94
CA ARG A 163 -0.64 -11.32 -14.92
C ARG A 163 -1.08 -12.23 -13.78
N GLU A 164 -0.12 -12.90 -13.18
CA GLU A 164 -0.36 -13.66 -11.94
C GLU A 164 0.84 -13.52 -11.01
N TYR A 165 0.57 -13.58 -9.73
CA TYR A 165 1.61 -13.58 -8.71
C TYR A 165 1.12 -14.27 -7.44
N SER A 166 2.07 -14.80 -6.68
CA SER A 166 1.81 -15.36 -5.36
C SER A 166 2.95 -15.11 -4.40
N TYR A 167 2.63 -14.95 -3.14
CA TYR A 167 3.58 -14.71 -2.08
C TYR A 167 3.05 -15.22 -0.74
N ILE A 168 3.93 -15.32 0.23
CA ILE A 168 3.63 -15.71 1.60
C ILE A 168 3.96 -14.56 2.55
N VAL A 169 3.19 -14.48 3.62
CA VAL A 169 3.38 -13.50 4.69
C VAL A 169 3.35 -14.23 6.02
N THR A 170 4.32 -13.94 6.88
CA THR A 170 4.23 -14.34 8.28
C THR A 170 4.48 -13.14 9.17
N TYR A 171 3.77 -13.05 10.29
CA TYR A 171 4.02 -12.06 11.30
C TYR A 171 3.67 -12.59 12.69
N ALA A 172 4.33 -12.01 13.69
CA ALA A 172 4.05 -12.31 15.07
C ALA A 172 4.16 -11.06 15.95
N GLY A 173 3.39 -11.06 17.05
CA GLY A 173 3.38 -9.97 18.01
C GLY A 173 3.70 -10.47 19.42
N ALA A 174 4.80 -9.97 20.02
CA ALA A 174 5.16 -10.22 21.40
C ALA A 174 4.40 -9.27 22.34
N LEU A 175 3.68 -9.81 23.31
CA LEU A 175 3.00 -9.06 24.34
C LEU A 175 3.87 -9.04 25.61
N ALA A 176 4.45 -7.88 25.93
CA ALA A 176 5.25 -7.71 27.12
C ALA A 176 4.46 -7.01 28.23
N SER A 177 4.62 -7.46 29.48
CA SER A 177 3.93 -6.89 30.65
C SER A 177 4.89 -6.70 31.82
N GLU A 178 4.83 -5.52 32.43
CA GLU A 178 5.58 -5.19 33.65
C GLU A 178 4.84 -4.09 34.42
N ASN A 179 4.77 -4.21 35.74
CA ASN A 179 4.18 -3.22 36.66
C ASN A 179 2.75 -2.77 36.25
N GLY A 180 1.95 -3.67 35.69
CA GLY A 180 0.58 -3.38 35.26
C GLY A 180 0.48 -2.70 33.86
N GLN A 181 1.59 -2.39 33.24
CA GLN A 181 1.63 -1.94 31.83
C GLN A 181 1.77 -3.15 30.91
N THR A 182 0.98 -3.18 29.84
CA THR A 182 1.08 -4.19 28.79
C THR A 182 1.24 -3.49 27.45
N VAL A 183 2.23 -3.93 26.69
CA VAL A 183 2.60 -3.36 25.39
C VAL A 183 2.83 -4.47 24.36
N ILE A 184 2.73 -4.15 23.08
CA ILE A 184 2.97 -5.09 22.00
C ILE A 184 4.10 -4.58 21.09
N GLY A 185 4.95 -5.49 20.64
CA GLY A 185 5.88 -5.30 19.55
C GLY A 185 5.55 -6.28 18.43
N MET A 186 5.60 -5.83 17.20
CA MET A 186 5.22 -6.61 16.02
C MET A 186 6.35 -6.64 15.01
N SER A 187 6.55 -7.80 14.39
CA SER A 187 7.37 -7.92 13.17
C SER A 187 6.82 -8.96 12.24
N GLY A 188 7.18 -8.87 10.97
CA GLY A 188 6.75 -9.79 9.94
C GLY A 188 7.72 -9.87 8.78
N ASP A 189 7.48 -10.84 7.91
CA ASP A 189 8.22 -11.01 6.66
C ASP A 189 7.30 -11.39 5.52
N VAL A 190 7.65 -10.93 4.33
CA VAL A 190 6.97 -11.26 3.08
C VAL A 190 7.98 -11.89 2.14
N ASN A 191 7.67 -13.06 1.60
CA ASN A 191 8.59 -13.76 0.71
C ASN A 191 7.84 -14.59 -0.35
N THR A 192 8.56 -15.07 -1.36
CA THR A 192 8.04 -16.06 -2.32
C THR A 192 8.51 -17.48 -2.01
N LYS A 193 9.53 -17.62 -1.15
CA LYS A 193 10.10 -18.91 -0.76
C LYS A 193 9.92 -19.13 0.73
N PHE A 194 9.27 -20.26 1.08
CA PHE A 194 8.99 -20.62 2.47
C PHE A 194 10.26 -20.70 3.32
N GLY A 195 11.31 -21.32 2.77
CA GLY A 195 12.59 -21.46 3.45
C GLY A 195 13.39 -20.15 3.61
N ASN A 196 12.97 -19.06 2.98
CA ASN A 196 13.62 -17.75 3.06
C ASN A 196 12.93 -16.80 4.04
N LEU A 197 11.89 -17.26 4.75
CA LEU A 197 11.25 -16.46 5.81
C LEU A 197 12.25 -16.20 6.94
N GLU A 198 12.43 -14.94 7.30
CA GLU A 198 13.41 -14.47 8.28
C GLU A 198 12.86 -14.57 9.71
N LEU A 199 12.58 -15.79 10.17
CA LEU A 199 11.91 -16.04 11.46
C LEU A 199 12.69 -15.49 12.67
N ASP A 200 14.03 -15.62 12.66
CA ASP A 200 14.88 -15.09 13.73
C ASP A 200 14.82 -13.55 13.78
N ARG A 201 14.75 -12.87 12.65
CA ARG A 201 14.55 -11.43 12.56
C ARG A 201 13.20 -11.04 13.18
N ILE A 202 12.11 -11.74 12.81
CA ILE A 202 10.77 -11.50 13.39
C ILE A 202 10.80 -11.62 14.91
N VAL A 203 11.43 -12.69 15.43
CA VAL A 203 11.56 -12.92 16.87
C VAL A 203 12.31 -11.78 17.55
N ASN A 204 13.45 -11.36 17.00
CA ASN A 204 14.27 -10.30 17.56
C ASN A 204 13.53 -8.97 17.55
N GLU A 205 13.06 -8.53 16.40
CA GLU A 205 12.40 -7.23 16.25
C GLU A 205 11.13 -7.12 17.09
N ALA A 206 10.23 -8.12 17.06
CA ALA A 206 9.00 -8.09 17.83
C ALA A 206 9.27 -8.09 19.34
N SER A 207 10.24 -8.88 19.82
CA SER A 207 10.58 -8.90 21.25
C SER A 207 11.28 -7.63 21.70
N GLU A 208 12.25 -7.12 20.94
CA GLU A 208 12.95 -5.87 21.25
C GLU A 208 11.99 -4.68 21.26
N GLU A 209 11.10 -4.60 20.28
CA GLU A 209 10.09 -3.56 20.22
C GLU A 209 9.16 -3.60 21.43
N ALA A 210 8.63 -4.77 21.79
CA ALA A 210 7.77 -4.92 22.97
C ALA A 210 8.48 -4.52 24.26
N LEU A 211 9.69 -5.05 24.49
CA LEU A 211 10.47 -4.79 25.70
C LEU A 211 10.88 -3.32 25.81
N SER A 212 11.24 -2.68 24.72
CA SER A 212 11.66 -1.27 24.68
C SER A 212 10.53 -0.29 25.00
N LYS A 213 9.26 -0.67 24.79
CA LYS A 213 8.08 0.15 25.10
C LYS A 213 7.67 0.10 26.57
N LEU A 214 8.21 -0.85 27.37
CA LEU A 214 7.90 -0.95 28.80
C LEU A 214 8.42 0.27 29.57
N GLY A 215 7.64 0.75 30.55
CA GLY A 215 7.98 1.94 31.32
C GLY A 215 7.73 3.26 30.58
N ALA A 216 7.01 3.23 29.44
CA ALA A 216 6.70 4.44 28.68
C ALA A 216 5.95 5.47 29.55
N GLY A 217 6.49 6.69 29.56
CA GLY A 217 5.92 7.83 30.27
C GLY A 217 5.30 8.87 29.34
N SER A 218 4.96 10.03 29.89
CA SER A 218 4.46 11.19 29.14
C SER A 218 5.62 12.06 28.62
N ILE A 219 5.28 12.98 27.73
CA ILE A 219 6.16 14.06 27.27
C ILE A 219 5.44 15.40 27.44
N GLU A 220 6.19 16.46 27.65
CA GLU A 220 5.64 17.82 27.72
C GLU A 220 5.17 18.31 26.34
N THR A 221 4.13 19.14 26.35
CA THR A 221 3.65 19.80 25.14
C THR A 221 4.70 20.79 24.62
N GLY A 222 4.99 20.74 23.31
CA GLY A 222 6.00 21.60 22.71
C GLY A 222 6.24 21.32 21.23
N HIS A 223 7.27 21.96 20.70
CA HIS A 223 7.78 21.71 19.36
C HIS A 223 9.13 21.02 19.47
N TYR A 224 9.29 19.90 18.75
CA TYR A 224 10.48 19.06 18.86
C TYR A 224 11.05 18.74 17.48
N PRO A 225 12.38 18.64 17.32
CA PRO A 225 12.98 17.89 16.25
C PRO A 225 12.47 16.44 16.30
N VAL A 226 12.04 15.89 15.17
CA VAL A 226 11.41 14.57 15.13
C VAL A 226 12.12 13.69 14.12
N VAL A 227 12.43 12.46 14.52
CA VAL A 227 12.82 11.39 13.61
C VAL A 227 11.63 10.44 13.46
N LEU A 228 11.11 10.30 12.27
CA LEU A 228 10.05 9.34 11.94
C LEU A 228 10.69 8.02 11.54
N LYS A 229 10.37 6.92 12.25
CA LYS A 229 10.75 5.57 11.82
C LYS A 229 10.20 5.31 10.42
N ARG A 230 10.91 4.55 9.57
CA ARG A 230 10.49 4.22 8.19
C ARG A 230 9.02 3.80 8.09
N ASP A 231 8.53 2.98 9.02
CA ASP A 231 7.14 2.48 9.00
C ASP A 231 6.14 3.62 9.23
N VAL A 232 6.47 4.57 10.12
CA VAL A 232 5.66 5.77 10.37
C VAL A 232 5.68 6.71 9.17
N ALA A 233 6.86 6.94 8.60
CA ALA A 233 7.01 7.76 7.39
C ALA A 233 6.25 7.14 6.20
N THR A 234 6.32 5.81 6.03
CA THR A 234 5.55 5.05 5.04
C THR A 234 4.05 5.19 5.23
N GLN A 235 3.55 5.05 6.46
CA GLN A 235 2.12 5.22 6.76
C GLN A 235 1.64 6.63 6.44
N LEU A 236 2.41 7.67 6.76
CA LEU A 236 2.07 9.04 6.42
C LEU A 236 2.08 9.26 4.91
N LEU A 237 3.13 8.85 4.19
CA LEU A 237 3.19 8.97 2.73
C LEU A 237 2.04 8.21 2.06
N SER A 238 1.70 7.01 2.54
CA SER A 238 0.59 6.20 2.06
C SER A 238 -0.76 6.91 2.26
N ALA A 239 -0.99 7.46 3.45
CA ALA A 239 -2.24 8.14 3.80
C ALA A 239 -2.47 9.41 2.95
N PHE A 240 -1.40 10.09 2.55
CA PHE A 240 -1.45 11.25 1.66
C PHE A 240 -1.22 10.93 0.18
N SER A 241 -1.02 9.68 -0.22
CA SER A 241 -0.71 9.30 -1.61
C SER A 241 -1.78 9.75 -2.63
N SER A 242 -3.02 9.88 -2.20
CA SER A 242 -4.14 10.38 -3.04
C SER A 242 -3.96 11.82 -3.54
N VAL A 243 -3.06 12.62 -2.94
CA VAL A 243 -2.79 13.99 -3.41
C VAL A 243 -2.18 14.01 -4.81
N PHE A 244 -1.54 12.90 -5.22
CA PHE A 244 -0.95 12.72 -6.54
C PHE A 244 -1.92 12.15 -7.59
N SER A 245 -3.18 11.92 -7.22
CA SER A 245 -4.19 11.32 -8.12
C SER A 245 -4.84 12.37 -9.02
N GLY A 246 -4.91 12.10 -10.33
CA GLY A 246 -5.70 12.86 -11.29
C GLY A 246 -7.19 12.88 -10.96
N ASP A 247 -7.71 11.81 -10.32
CA ASP A 247 -9.11 11.79 -9.84
C ASP A 247 -9.33 12.77 -8.68
N SER A 248 -8.35 12.91 -7.79
CA SER A 248 -8.40 13.93 -6.73
C SER A 248 -8.33 15.34 -7.32
N ALA A 249 -7.52 15.56 -8.36
CA ALA A 249 -7.45 16.83 -9.05
C ALA A 249 -8.77 17.16 -9.77
N LEU A 250 -9.37 16.19 -10.47
CA LEU A 250 -10.66 16.34 -11.14
C LEU A 250 -11.77 16.76 -10.16
N ARG A 251 -11.74 16.20 -8.95
CA ARG A 251 -12.71 16.53 -7.87
C ARG A 251 -12.31 17.76 -7.03
N LYS A 252 -11.18 18.43 -7.35
CA LYS A 252 -10.62 19.55 -6.58
C LYS A 252 -10.29 19.15 -5.12
N MET A 253 -9.82 17.94 -4.92
CA MET A 253 -9.47 17.36 -3.62
C MET A 253 -7.97 17.24 -3.40
N THR A 254 -7.16 17.97 -4.17
CA THR A 254 -5.71 18.10 -3.96
C THR A 254 -5.25 19.49 -4.32
N ILE A 255 -4.34 20.01 -3.52
CA ILE A 255 -3.68 21.32 -3.81
C ILE A 255 -2.68 21.19 -4.96
N LEU A 256 -2.31 19.98 -5.39
CA LEU A 256 -1.33 19.75 -6.46
C LEU A 256 -1.91 19.87 -7.87
N ALA A 257 -3.23 20.05 -8.00
CA ALA A 257 -3.94 20.04 -9.29
C ALA A 257 -3.36 21.01 -10.34
N ASP A 258 -2.84 22.17 -9.91
CA ASP A 258 -2.29 23.22 -10.74
C ASP A 258 -0.80 23.51 -10.42
N LYS A 259 -0.10 22.59 -9.78
CA LYS A 259 1.27 22.78 -9.28
C LYS A 259 2.36 22.11 -10.13
N GLU A 260 2.02 21.51 -11.25
CA GLU A 260 3.02 20.94 -12.16
C GLU A 260 4.06 21.98 -12.58
N GLY A 261 5.34 21.65 -12.45
CA GLY A 261 6.47 22.56 -12.67
C GLY A 261 6.76 23.52 -11.52
N GLN A 262 5.96 23.54 -10.45
CA GLN A 262 6.17 24.40 -9.29
C GLN A 262 6.86 23.66 -8.16
N LYS A 263 7.69 24.38 -7.40
CA LYS A 263 8.31 23.86 -6.18
C LYS A 263 7.31 23.91 -5.03
N VAL A 264 6.95 22.73 -4.52
CA VAL A 264 6.00 22.57 -3.41
C VAL A 264 6.66 21.89 -2.20
N PHE A 265 7.73 21.13 -2.43
CA PHE A 265 8.42 20.31 -1.44
C PHE A 265 9.88 20.75 -1.26
N GLY A 266 10.55 20.24 -0.22
CA GLY A 266 11.96 20.52 0.03
C GLY A 266 12.87 20.09 -1.12
N ASP A 267 14.04 20.72 -1.27
CA ASP A 267 14.99 20.47 -2.36
C ASP A 267 15.50 19.01 -2.41
N ASN A 268 15.52 18.35 -1.28
CA ASN A 268 15.96 16.97 -1.12
C ASN A 268 14.84 15.93 -1.34
N ILE A 269 13.61 16.35 -1.65
CA ILE A 269 12.47 15.47 -1.81
C ILE A 269 12.35 15.00 -3.26
N ASN A 270 12.52 13.68 -3.44
CA ASN A 270 12.25 12.98 -4.68
C ASN A 270 11.24 11.86 -4.40
N ILE A 271 10.03 11.97 -4.97
CA ILE A 271 8.97 10.96 -4.85
C ILE A 271 8.72 10.35 -6.22
N LEU A 272 8.84 9.03 -6.29
CA LEU A 272 8.69 8.27 -7.52
C LEU A 272 7.53 7.29 -7.41
N ASP A 273 6.88 7.04 -8.55
CA ASP A 273 6.10 5.83 -8.78
C ASP A 273 6.87 4.96 -9.79
N ASP A 274 7.38 3.84 -9.32
CA ASP A 274 8.21 2.93 -10.13
C ASP A 274 7.65 1.51 -10.09
N PRO A 275 6.86 1.11 -11.10
CA PRO A 275 6.28 -0.23 -11.16
C PRO A 275 7.31 -1.36 -11.27
N PHE A 276 8.59 -1.03 -11.49
CA PHE A 276 9.70 -1.98 -11.66
C PHE A 276 10.74 -1.89 -10.53
N TYR A 277 10.44 -1.16 -9.45
CA TYR A 277 11.40 -0.96 -8.37
C TYR A 277 11.80 -2.29 -7.72
N GLU A 278 13.10 -2.54 -7.66
CA GLU A 278 13.65 -3.83 -7.24
C GLU A 278 13.33 -4.22 -5.79
N LYS A 279 13.17 -3.23 -4.90
CA LYS A 279 12.79 -3.45 -3.50
C LYS A 279 11.29 -3.69 -3.33
N ALA A 280 10.46 -3.43 -4.33
CA ALA A 280 9.03 -3.72 -4.26
C ALA A 280 8.78 -5.22 -4.49
N LEU A 281 7.85 -5.79 -3.71
CA LEU A 281 7.47 -7.19 -3.86
C LEU A 281 6.81 -7.45 -5.22
N ILE A 282 5.88 -6.57 -5.61
CA ILE A 282 5.08 -6.77 -6.82
C ILE A 282 5.50 -5.75 -7.87
N GLN A 283 5.90 -6.24 -9.04
CA GLN A 283 6.14 -5.43 -10.22
C GLN A 283 4.99 -5.61 -11.21
N SER A 284 4.70 -4.58 -12.02
CA SER A 284 3.59 -4.62 -12.97
C SER A 284 3.95 -3.96 -14.29
N SER A 285 3.71 -4.66 -15.40
CA SER A 285 3.95 -4.14 -16.74
C SER A 285 2.78 -3.33 -17.31
N PHE A 286 1.57 -3.52 -16.77
CA PHE A 286 0.35 -2.81 -17.17
C PHE A 286 -0.58 -2.59 -15.98
N ASP A 287 -1.42 -1.56 -16.08
CA ASP A 287 -2.45 -1.25 -15.11
C ASP A 287 -3.79 -1.98 -15.38
N ASP A 288 -4.82 -1.73 -14.59
CA ASP A 288 -6.13 -2.39 -14.75
C ASP A 288 -6.98 -1.82 -15.91
N GLU A 289 -6.46 -0.87 -16.68
CA GLU A 289 -7.00 -0.44 -17.97
C GLU A 289 -6.22 -1.03 -19.15
N GLY A 290 -5.13 -1.78 -18.89
CA GLY A 290 -4.22 -2.32 -19.88
C GLY A 290 -3.19 -1.32 -20.41
N VAL A 291 -3.07 -0.15 -19.79
CA VAL A 291 -2.07 0.86 -20.14
C VAL A 291 -0.70 0.42 -19.63
N PRO A 292 0.37 0.51 -20.45
CA PRO A 292 1.73 0.19 -19.99
C PRO A 292 2.15 1.04 -18.80
N CYS A 293 2.66 0.37 -17.77
CA CYS A 293 3.26 1.03 -16.63
C CYS A 293 4.66 1.56 -16.97
N ASN A 294 5.07 2.64 -16.33
CA ASN A 294 6.41 3.20 -16.47
C ASN A 294 6.86 3.90 -15.19
N LYS A 295 8.19 3.95 -14.97
CA LYS A 295 8.80 4.71 -13.90
C LYS A 295 8.63 6.21 -14.14
N LYS A 296 8.24 6.96 -13.12
CA LYS A 296 8.04 8.40 -13.19
C LYS A 296 8.34 9.09 -11.87
N TYR A 297 8.87 10.30 -11.95
CA TYR A 297 8.91 11.22 -10.82
C TYR A 297 7.54 11.89 -10.67
N LEU A 298 6.98 11.88 -9.48
CA LEU A 298 5.87 12.73 -9.09
C LEU A 298 6.39 14.05 -8.51
N VAL A 299 7.50 13.95 -7.78
CA VAL A 299 8.26 15.09 -7.27
C VAL A 299 9.74 14.83 -7.56
N GLU A 300 10.43 15.80 -8.14
CA GLU A 300 11.88 15.77 -8.37
C GLU A 300 12.52 17.04 -7.86
N ASN A 301 13.46 16.92 -6.91
CA ASN A 301 14.11 18.07 -6.23
C ASN A 301 13.09 19.09 -5.70
N GLY A 302 12.01 18.59 -5.10
CA GLY A 302 10.92 19.40 -4.56
C GLY A 302 9.93 19.97 -5.58
N VAL A 303 10.17 19.79 -6.88
CA VAL A 303 9.31 20.26 -7.97
C VAL A 303 8.30 19.19 -8.36
N VAL A 304 7.01 19.53 -8.36
CA VAL A 304 5.94 18.62 -8.83
C VAL A 304 6.11 18.41 -10.33
N LYS A 305 6.21 17.13 -10.75
CA LYS A 305 6.43 16.74 -12.16
C LYS A 305 5.14 16.36 -12.87
N GLY A 306 4.12 16.00 -12.14
CA GLY A 306 2.82 15.61 -12.68
C GLY A 306 2.01 14.78 -11.68
N LEU A 307 0.81 14.39 -12.12
CA LEU A 307 -0.09 13.54 -11.39
C LEU A 307 -0.21 12.16 -12.07
N LEU A 308 -0.77 11.21 -11.34
CA LEU A 308 -1.12 9.89 -11.86
C LEU A 308 -2.47 9.97 -12.58
N HIS A 309 -2.56 9.44 -13.80
CA HIS A 309 -3.75 9.55 -14.63
C HIS A 309 -4.26 8.18 -15.10
N THR A 310 -5.58 7.97 -14.97
CA THR A 310 -6.35 6.99 -15.73
C THR A 310 -6.58 7.47 -17.16
N LEU A 311 -7.15 6.65 -18.03
CA LEU A 311 -7.61 7.09 -19.37
C LEU A 311 -8.57 8.29 -19.27
N LYS A 312 -9.51 8.25 -18.33
CA LYS A 312 -10.49 9.33 -18.11
C LYS A 312 -9.84 10.64 -17.69
N THR A 313 -9.01 10.62 -16.64
CA THR A 313 -8.40 11.84 -16.14
C THR A 313 -7.30 12.38 -17.06
N ALA A 314 -6.59 11.50 -17.78
CA ALA A 314 -5.66 11.89 -18.81
C ALA A 314 -6.35 12.69 -19.93
N ASN A 315 -7.48 12.18 -20.42
CA ASN A 315 -8.28 12.89 -21.43
C ASN A 315 -8.78 14.24 -20.94
N PHE A 316 -9.34 14.27 -19.71
CA PHE A 316 -9.85 15.52 -19.12
C PHE A 316 -8.78 16.62 -19.01
N PHE A 317 -7.58 16.27 -18.59
CA PHE A 317 -6.48 17.22 -18.43
C PHE A 317 -5.61 17.40 -19.67
N GLY A 318 -5.92 16.74 -20.79
CA GLY A 318 -5.13 16.79 -22.03
C GLY A 318 -3.71 16.21 -21.82
N LYS A 319 -3.58 15.18 -21.00
CA LYS A 319 -2.34 14.47 -20.67
C LYS A 319 -2.34 13.06 -21.27
N ALA A 320 -1.20 12.39 -21.22
CA ALA A 320 -1.13 10.95 -21.49
C ALA A 320 -1.53 10.14 -20.23
N PRO A 321 -2.15 8.97 -20.37
CA PRO A 321 -2.38 8.06 -19.26
C PRO A 321 -1.03 7.55 -18.72
N THR A 322 -0.96 7.33 -17.41
CA THR A 322 0.32 7.06 -16.75
C THR A 322 0.54 5.60 -16.38
N GLY A 323 -0.39 4.69 -16.73
CA GLY A 323 -0.32 3.28 -16.34
C GLY A 323 -0.59 3.08 -14.84
N ASN A 324 -1.56 3.82 -14.33
CA ASN A 324 -1.88 3.85 -12.89
C ASN A 324 -3.38 3.63 -12.60
N GLY A 325 -4.16 3.20 -13.59
CA GLY A 325 -5.55 2.84 -13.40
C GLY A 325 -5.69 1.59 -12.53
N GLN A 326 -6.31 1.72 -11.36
CA GLN A 326 -6.60 0.58 -10.47
C GLN A 326 -8.10 0.44 -10.24
N ARG A 327 -8.59 -0.81 -10.38
CA ARG A 327 -10.01 -1.15 -10.16
C ARG A 327 -10.30 -1.34 -8.68
N ALA A 328 -11.39 -0.73 -8.25
CA ALA A 328 -11.97 -1.00 -6.95
C ALA A 328 -13.49 -0.80 -7.02
N ALA A 329 -14.26 -1.78 -6.59
CA ALA A 329 -15.72 -1.70 -6.44
C ALA A 329 -16.46 -1.06 -7.64
N GLY A 330 -16.14 -1.48 -8.88
CA GLY A 330 -16.83 -1.02 -10.09
C GLY A 330 -16.35 0.32 -10.64
N SER A 331 -15.30 0.91 -10.10
CA SER A 331 -14.67 2.13 -10.62
C SER A 331 -13.17 1.93 -10.86
N ILE A 332 -12.61 2.76 -11.74
CA ILE A 332 -11.16 2.82 -11.92
C ILE A 332 -10.69 4.20 -11.46
N THR A 333 -9.67 4.22 -10.62
CA THR A 333 -9.06 5.46 -10.11
C THR A 333 -7.55 5.41 -10.27
N ALA A 334 -6.93 6.58 -10.45
CA ALA A 334 -5.48 6.67 -10.53
C ALA A 334 -4.86 6.48 -9.14
N ARG A 335 -4.03 5.45 -9.01
CA ARG A 335 -3.27 5.15 -7.78
C ARG A 335 -1.84 4.77 -8.11
N PRO A 336 -0.89 5.03 -7.20
CA PRO A 336 0.48 4.58 -7.41
C PRO A 336 0.57 3.06 -7.47
N THR A 337 1.54 2.56 -8.22
CA THR A 337 1.90 1.13 -8.27
C THR A 337 2.88 0.82 -7.13
N ASN A 338 4.06 1.45 -7.15
CA ASN A 338 5.07 1.37 -6.09
C ASN A 338 5.59 2.79 -5.85
N LEU A 339 4.94 3.49 -4.92
CA LEU A 339 5.28 4.85 -4.54
C LEU A 339 6.38 4.83 -3.49
N TYR A 340 7.45 5.56 -3.72
CA TYR A 340 8.46 5.70 -2.69
C TYR A 340 9.12 7.07 -2.68
N LEU A 341 9.60 7.46 -1.49
CA LEU A 341 10.52 8.56 -1.33
C LEU A 341 11.94 8.02 -1.50
N GLN A 342 12.72 8.63 -2.39
CA GLN A 342 14.08 8.18 -2.69
C GLN A 342 14.97 8.22 -1.45
N GLU A 343 15.74 7.16 -1.25
CA GLU A 343 16.67 7.01 -0.12
C GLU A 343 17.78 8.06 -0.14
N GLY A 344 18.17 8.45 1.06
CA GLY A 344 19.41 9.19 1.32
C GLY A 344 20.60 8.26 1.54
N SER A 345 21.60 8.74 2.29
CA SER A 345 22.84 7.99 2.53
C SER A 345 23.04 7.57 3.98
N LEU A 346 22.31 8.14 4.93
CA LEU A 346 22.49 7.91 6.36
C LEU A 346 21.61 6.73 6.83
N SER A 347 22.14 5.93 7.72
CA SER A 347 21.35 4.95 8.47
C SER A 347 20.45 5.64 9.50
N LYS A 348 19.40 4.95 9.94
CA LYS A 348 18.53 5.40 11.02
C LYS A 348 19.34 5.86 12.26
N ASP A 349 20.35 5.08 12.66
CA ASP A 349 21.13 5.36 13.85
C ASP A 349 22.05 6.57 13.68
N GLU A 350 22.61 6.77 12.48
CA GLU A 350 23.35 7.99 12.15
C GLU A 350 22.43 9.22 12.18
N ILE A 351 21.20 9.12 11.68
CA ILE A 351 20.22 10.21 11.75
C ILE A 351 19.88 10.55 13.20
N ILE A 352 19.62 9.53 14.06
CA ILE A 352 19.35 9.74 15.48
C ILE A 352 20.53 10.45 16.15
N ALA A 353 21.76 10.07 15.82
CA ALA A 353 22.97 10.66 16.38
C ALA A 353 23.14 12.16 16.05
N THR A 354 22.47 12.69 15.01
CA THR A 354 22.48 14.14 14.67
C THR A 354 21.51 14.97 15.52
N VAL A 355 20.67 14.34 16.35
CA VAL A 355 19.62 15.00 17.13
C VAL A 355 20.07 15.14 18.59
N GLU A 356 20.37 16.34 19.06
CA GLU A 356 20.76 16.58 20.46
C GLU A 356 19.60 16.34 21.43
N ASN A 357 18.43 16.94 21.16
CA ASN A 357 17.19 16.77 21.92
C ASN A 357 16.01 16.70 20.96
N GLY A 358 15.27 15.60 20.97
CA GLY A 358 14.17 15.38 20.04
C GLY A 358 13.34 14.16 20.37
N ILE A 359 12.57 13.69 19.41
CA ILE A 359 11.70 12.51 19.56
C ILE A 359 11.89 11.58 18.37
N PHE A 360 12.08 10.30 18.63
CA PHE A 360 11.98 9.23 17.64
C PHE A 360 10.57 8.63 17.69
N ILE A 361 9.77 8.83 16.66
CA ILE A 361 8.40 8.32 16.56
C ILE A 361 8.46 6.92 15.96
N THR A 362 7.94 5.93 16.69
CA THR A 362 7.92 4.53 16.24
C THR A 362 6.54 4.02 15.88
N GLU A 363 5.49 4.74 16.30
CA GLU A 363 4.12 4.32 16.08
C GLU A 363 3.19 5.54 15.95
N VAL A 364 2.25 5.46 15.01
CA VAL A 364 1.14 6.41 14.87
C VAL A 364 -0.17 5.65 14.72
N ASN A 365 -1.22 6.16 15.36
CA ASN A 365 -2.54 5.55 15.38
C ASN A 365 -3.61 6.57 14.99
N GLY A 366 -4.71 6.08 14.42
CA GLY A 366 -5.87 6.93 14.08
C GLY A 366 -5.75 7.69 12.77
N LEU A 367 -4.87 7.31 11.87
CA LEU A 367 -4.70 7.92 10.54
C LEU A 367 -6.02 8.06 9.76
N HIS A 368 -6.93 7.10 9.89
CA HIS A 368 -8.24 7.13 9.20
C HIS A 368 -9.17 8.27 9.65
N ALA A 369 -8.96 8.84 10.84
CA ALA A 369 -9.79 9.89 11.41
C ALA A 369 -9.02 11.20 11.66
N GLY A 370 -7.70 11.12 11.80
CA GLY A 370 -6.83 12.24 12.15
C GLY A 370 -6.19 12.97 10.96
N LEU A 371 -6.63 12.69 9.73
CA LEU A 371 -6.06 13.27 8.52
C LEU A 371 -7.09 14.06 7.71
N ASN A 372 -6.60 15.11 7.06
CA ASN A 372 -7.30 15.80 5.98
C ASN A 372 -6.42 15.79 4.71
N PRO A 373 -6.64 14.87 3.76
CA PRO A 373 -5.82 14.79 2.55
C PRO A 373 -5.91 16.03 1.66
N ILE A 374 -6.96 16.85 1.78
CA ILE A 374 -7.13 18.06 0.97
C ILE A 374 -6.23 19.20 1.49
N SER A 375 -6.29 19.48 2.80
CA SER A 375 -5.45 20.52 3.40
C SER A 375 -4.03 20.04 3.71
N GLY A 376 -3.81 18.76 3.85
CA GLY A 376 -2.57 18.15 4.30
C GLY A 376 -2.44 18.01 5.82
N ASP A 377 -3.41 18.47 6.59
CA ASP A 377 -3.31 18.47 8.06
C ASP A 377 -3.46 17.07 8.64
N PHE A 378 -2.71 16.81 9.72
CA PHE A 378 -2.81 15.59 10.49
C PHE A 378 -2.68 15.84 11.99
N ASN A 379 -3.42 15.04 12.75
CA ASN A 379 -3.36 14.95 14.21
C ASN A 379 -3.51 13.49 14.60
N VAL A 380 -2.41 12.85 14.99
CA VAL A 380 -2.36 11.40 15.20
C VAL A 380 -1.81 11.05 16.57
N GLN A 381 -2.44 10.10 17.25
CA GLN A 381 -1.89 9.55 18.47
C GLN A 381 -0.58 8.84 18.16
N SER A 382 0.44 9.08 18.98
CA SER A 382 1.79 8.61 18.71
C SER A 382 2.46 8.04 19.95
N SER A 383 3.45 7.18 19.67
CA SER A 383 4.39 6.62 20.65
C SER A 383 5.80 6.61 20.08
N GLY A 384 6.80 6.55 20.96
CA GLY A 384 8.19 6.54 20.52
C GLY A 384 9.16 6.70 21.67
N PHE A 385 10.27 7.36 21.43
CA PHE A 385 11.34 7.56 22.39
C PHE A 385 11.81 9.02 22.41
N VAL A 386 12.19 9.50 23.59
CA VAL A 386 12.96 10.74 23.68
C VAL A 386 14.36 10.47 23.10
N ILE A 387 14.85 11.40 22.31
CA ILE A 387 16.27 11.44 21.90
C ILE A 387 16.96 12.45 22.79
N LYS A 388 18.08 12.05 23.40
CA LYS A 388 18.95 12.90 24.20
C LYS A 388 20.40 12.63 23.87
N ASP A 389 21.15 13.68 23.55
CA ASP A 389 22.59 13.61 23.20
C ASP A 389 22.84 12.57 22.07
N GLY A 390 21.97 12.55 21.03
CA GLY A 390 22.09 11.64 19.89
C GLY A 390 21.76 10.18 20.17
N LYS A 391 21.06 9.85 21.25
CA LYS A 391 20.72 8.48 21.65
C LYS A 391 19.26 8.38 22.10
N LEU A 392 18.67 7.21 21.92
CA LEU A 392 17.36 6.90 22.50
C LEU A 392 17.51 6.82 24.03
N ASP A 393 16.70 7.61 24.75
CA ASP A 393 16.75 7.72 26.21
C ASP A 393 15.62 6.90 26.85
N ARG A 394 14.39 7.39 26.84
CA ARG A 394 13.25 6.73 27.47
C ARG A 394 12.04 6.62 26.52
N PRO A 395 11.23 5.55 26.66
CA PRO A 395 10.00 5.42 25.89
C PRO A 395 8.94 6.43 26.36
N ILE A 396 8.15 6.90 25.39
CA ILE A 396 7.03 7.82 25.58
C ILE A 396 5.80 7.34 24.80
N THR A 397 4.63 7.58 25.34
CA THR A 397 3.37 7.14 24.72
C THR A 397 2.22 8.12 24.98
N LEU A 398 1.11 7.92 24.25
CA LEU A 398 -0.14 8.67 24.44
C LEU A 398 0.01 10.19 24.29
N PHE A 399 0.81 10.64 23.32
CA PHE A 399 0.85 12.03 22.90
C PHE A 399 0.27 12.17 21.50
N VAL A 400 -0.09 13.39 21.12
CA VAL A 400 -0.57 13.69 19.75
C VAL A 400 0.53 14.38 18.98
N LEU A 401 0.87 13.82 17.81
CA LEU A 401 1.73 14.43 16.81
C LEU A 401 0.84 15.19 15.80
N SER A 402 1.10 16.48 15.63
CA SER A 402 0.33 17.37 14.78
C SER A 402 1.22 18.05 13.74
N GLY A 403 0.67 18.21 12.54
CA GLY A 403 1.38 18.90 11.48
C GLY A 403 0.58 18.98 10.19
N ASN A 404 1.27 19.44 9.14
CA ASN A 404 0.78 19.46 7.78
C ASN A 404 1.76 18.71 6.89
N PHE A 405 1.28 17.80 6.05
CA PHE A 405 2.10 16.95 5.19
C PHE A 405 3.02 17.72 4.26
N PHE A 406 2.53 18.80 3.65
CA PHE A 406 3.33 19.60 2.74
C PHE A 406 4.42 20.39 3.48
N GLU A 407 4.10 20.92 4.66
CA GLU A 407 5.08 21.58 5.53
C GLU A 407 6.09 20.58 6.10
N LEU A 408 5.64 19.37 6.48
CA LEU A 408 6.52 18.29 6.94
C LEU A 408 7.56 17.99 5.85
N MET A 409 7.12 17.75 4.62
CA MET A 409 8.01 17.45 3.49
C MET A 409 8.94 18.63 3.10
N ASN A 410 8.56 19.85 3.42
CA ASN A 410 9.46 21.03 3.27
C ASN A 410 10.50 21.13 4.40
N ASN A 411 10.24 20.49 5.53
CA ASN A 411 11.09 20.53 6.72
C ASN A 411 11.87 19.22 6.95
N VAL A 412 11.95 18.36 5.96
CA VAL A 412 12.82 17.16 5.98
C VAL A 412 14.28 17.64 5.87
N GLU A 413 15.07 17.38 6.91
CA GLU A 413 16.50 17.71 6.94
C GLU A 413 17.36 16.55 6.44
N GLU A 414 17.04 15.32 6.84
CA GLU A 414 17.78 14.12 6.47
C GLU A 414 16.86 12.98 6.12
N ILE A 415 17.29 12.15 5.18
CA ILE A 415 16.56 10.99 4.63
C ILE A 415 17.43 9.76 4.83
N GLY A 416 16.85 8.70 5.38
CA GLY A 416 17.51 7.43 5.63
C GLY A 416 17.77 6.60 4.38
N ASN A 417 18.55 5.53 4.55
CA ASN A 417 18.87 4.53 3.52
C ASN A 417 18.20 3.18 3.80
N ASP A 418 17.09 3.18 4.54
CA ASP A 418 16.48 2.02 5.17
C ASP A 418 15.06 1.71 4.65
N ILE A 419 14.78 1.96 3.35
CA ILE A 419 13.54 1.50 2.72
C ILE A 419 13.37 -0.01 2.93
N GLU A 420 12.16 -0.42 3.32
CA GLU A 420 11.79 -1.82 3.49
C GLU A 420 12.00 -2.62 2.20
N GLU A 421 12.64 -3.78 2.30
CA GLU A 421 12.73 -4.76 1.22
C GLU A 421 11.39 -5.49 1.07
N ARG A 422 11.00 -5.80 -0.17
CA ARG A 422 9.75 -6.49 -0.49
C ARG A 422 8.48 -5.76 -0.02
N PHE A 423 8.52 -4.43 0.00
CA PHE A 423 7.33 -3.64 0.32
C PHE A 423 6.23 -3.76 -0.74
N THR A 424 5.01 -3.44 -0.38
CA THR A 424 3.87 -3.39 -1.29
C THR A 424 3.25 -1.99 -1.32
N GLY A 425 3.14 -1.44 -2.54
CA GLY A 425 2.45 -0.18 -2.81
C GLY A 425 3.19 1.08 -2.40
N VAL A 426 3.50 1.30 -1.13
CA VAL A 426 4.15 2.53 -0.66
C VAL A 426 5.31 2.22 0.28
N ALA A 427 6.42 2.96 0.15
CA ALA A 427 7.57 2.88 1.03
C ALA A 427 8.21 4.24 1.27
N CYS A 428 8.74 4.44 2.46
CA CYS A 428 9.47 5.65 2.82
C CYS A 428 10.60 5.27 3.79
N PRO A 429 11.81 5.82 3.64
CA PRO A 429 12.88 5.60 4.62
C PRO A 429 12.64 6.41 5.89
N THR A 430 13.46 6.20 6.90
CA THR A 430 13.52 7.06 8.10
C THR A 430 13.73 8.52 7.71
N LEU A 431 12.97 9.44 8.31
CA LEU A 431 13.03 10.88 8.04
C LEU A 431 13.35 11.68 9.29
N LYS A 432 14.27 12.63 9.21
CA LYS A 432 14.46 13.68 10.21
C LYS A 432 13.72 14.92 9.80
N ILE A 433 12.82 15.38 10.63
CA ILE A 433 12.01 16.58 10.45
C ILE A 433 12.49 17.63 11.43
N LYS A 434 12.71 18.85 10.93
CA LYS A 434 13.22 19.98 11.69
C LYS A 434 12.42 20.26 12.95
N SER A 435 11.10 20.22 12.85
CA SER A 435 10.21 20.45 13.99
C SER A 435 8.78 20.02 13.70
N LEU A 436 8.15 19.37 14.66
CA LEU A 436 6.70 19.09 14.66
C LEU A 436 6.11 19.42 16.02
N ALA A 437 4.81 19.75 16.02
CA ALA A 437 4.07 20.02 17.25
C ALA A 437 3.68 18.69 17.94
N VAL A 438 3.91 18.64 19.23
CA VAL A 438 3.59 17.53 20.11
C VAL A 438 2.70 18.02 21.23
N SER A 439 1.54 17.40 21.42
CA SER A 439 0.66 17.64 22.55
C SER A 439 0.73 16.45 23.49
N GLY A 440 1.41 16.63 24.61
CA GLY A 440 1.57 15.68 25.68
C GLY A 440 0.83 16.13 26.95
N LYS A 441 1.38 15.78 28.11
CA LYS A 441 0.87 16.24 29.40
C LYS A 441 1.66 17.43 29.90
#